data_626c78ac27077f27a23c301862fd2d9e
#
_entry.id   626c78ac27077f27a23c301862fd2d9e
#
_cell.length_a   1.000
_cell.length_b   1.000
_cell.length_c   1.000
_cell.angle_alpha   90.00
_cell.angle_beta   90.00
_cell.angle_gamma   90.00
#
_symmetry.space_group_name_H-M   'P 1'
#
loop_
_entity.id
_entity.type
_entity.pdbx_description
1 polymer ?
#
loop_
_entity_poly.entity_id
_entity_poly.type
_entity_poly.pdbx_seq_one_letter_code
_entity_poly.pdbx_strand_id
1 'polypeptide(L)'
;MKATNDTIKNIEYYMALPYRMEIIPDKDEGGYTAKFPDLPGCLTCSENLESLIENANDAKKAWFEAAIVEGISITEPGDEDDISGYSGQFKIRMPKSLHRSLSLHAKSEGISMNQYCNYLLSMNDTKHMVNS
;
A
#
# COMPACT_ATOMS: atom_id res chain seq x y z
N MET A 1 -26.42 -7.70 19.05
CA MET A 1 -26.60 -7.25 17.67
C MET A 1 -25.30 -6.94 16.97
N LYS A 2 -24.42 -7.89 17.00
CA LYS A 2 -23.12 -7.68 16.38
C LYS A 2 -23.18 -7.57 14.87
N ALA A 3 -24.06 -8.35 14.27
CA ALA A 3 -24.22 -8.31 12.81
C ALA A 3 -24.62 -6.93 12.34
N THR A 4 -25.28 -6.19 13.21
CA THR A 4 -25.72 -4.83 12.87
C THR A 4 -24.55 -3.91 12.61
N ASN A 5 -23.46 -4.09 13.37
CA ASN A 5 -22.30 -3.23 13.21
C ASN A 5 -21.63 -3.43 11.85
N ASP A 6 -21.63 -4.67 11.38
CA ASP A 6 -21.02 -4.94 10.06
C ASP A 6 -21.85 -4.34 8.94
N THR A 7 -23.17 -4.32 9.12
CA THR A 7 -24.04 -3.75 8.10
C THR A 7 -24.07 -2.23 8.15
N ILE A 8 -23.48 -1.64 9.18
CA ILE A 8 -23.44 -0.19 9.33
C ILE A 8 -22.28 0.44 8.59
N LYS A 9 -21.40 -0.36 8.00
CA LYS A 9 -20.33 0.19 7.18
C LYS A 9 -20.94 0.80 5.93
N ASN A 10 -21.26 2.07 6.03
CA ASN A 10 -21.88 2.82 4.95
C ASN A 10 -20.86 3.77 4.32
N ILE A 11 -21.33 4.61 3.41
CA ILE A 11 -20.48 5.55 2.70
C ILE A 11 -19.71 6.44 3.67
N GLU A 12 -20.37 6.91 4.71
CA GLU A 12 -19.74 7.79 5.69
C GLU A 12 -18.60 7.10 6.42
N TYR A 13 -18.79 5.81 6.72
CA TYR A 13 -17.73 5.03 7.35
C TYR A 13 -16.49 5.00 6.47
N TYR A 14 -16.65 4.66 5.19
CA TYR A 14 -15.51 4.56 4.28
C TYR A 14 -14.89 5.92 3.97
N MET A 15 -15.72 6.96 3.86
CA MET A 15 -15.21 8.30 3.57
C MET A 15 -14.33 8.84 4.69
N ALA A 16 -14.55 8.37 5.92
CA ALA A 16 -13.76 8.80 7.07
C ALA A 16 -12.41 8.08 7.19
N LEU A 17 -12.20 7.01 6.42
CA LEU A 17 -10.97 6.25 6.50
C LEU A 17 -9.83 6.95 5.75
N PRO A 18 -8.58 6.78 6.22
CA PRO A 18 -7.44 7.49 5.63
C PRO A 18 -6.89 6.80 4.37
N TYR A 19 -7.68 6.81 3.31
CA TYR A 19 -7.21 6.27 2.03
C TYR A 19 -6.11 7.15 1.45
N ARG A 20 -5.04 6.52 0.99
CA ARG A 20 -3.96 7.27 0.35
C ARG A 20 -4.42 7.74 -1.03
N MET A 21 -3.92 8.88 -1.42
CA MET A 21 -4.23 9.48 -2.70
C MET A 21 -2.92 9.87 -3.38
N GLU A 22 -2.80 9.51 -4.65
CA GLU A 22 -1.64 9.90 -5.44
C GLU A 22 -2.03 11.00 -6.39
N ILE A 23 -1.24 12.06 -6.42
CA ILE A 23 -1.46 13.19 -7.31
C ILE A 23 -0.33 13.22 -8.33
N ILE A 24 -0.69 13.16 -9.59
CA ILE A 24 0.27 13.09 -10.69
C ILE A 24 0.05 14.28 -11.62
N PRO A 25 1.06 15.14 -11.79
CA PRO A 25 0.93 16.24 -12.74
C PRO A 25 1.00 15.73 -14.17
N ASP A 26 0.19 16.31 -15.03
CA ASP A 26 0.21 16.00 -16.46
C ASP A 26 1.08 17.03 -17.17
N LYS A 27 2.24 16.60 -17.62
CA LYS A 27 3.20 17.51 -18.24
C LYS A 27 2.82 17.90 -19.66
N ASP A 28 2.03 17.06 -20.32
CA ASP A 28 1.72 17.29 -21.74
C ASP A 28 0.52 18.20 -21.91
N GLU A 29 -0.54 17.98 -21.13
CA GLU A 29 -1.77 18.74 -21.29
C GLU A 29 -2.03 19.72 -20.15
N GLY A 30 -1.20 19.67 -19.12
CA GLY A 30 -1.39 20.48 -17.94
C GLY A 30 -2.41 19.87 -17.01
N GLY A 31 -2.47 20.40 -15.79
CA GLY A 31 -3.39 19.89 -14.80
C GLY A 31 -2.83 18.71 -14.03
N TYR A 32 -3.73 18.01 -13.34
CA TYR A 32 -3.35 16.95 -12.40
C TYR A 32 -4.33 15.81 -12.43
N THR A 33 -3.85 14.62 -12.12
CA THR A 33 -4.69 13.44 -11.91
C THR A 33 -4.56 13.01 -10.45
N ALA A 34 -5.68 12.71 -9.80
CA ALA A 34 -5.69 12.12 -8.48
C ALA A 34 -6.24 10.71 -8.59
N LYS A 35 -5.59 9.76 -7.92
CA LYS A 35 -6.10 8.39 -7.88
C LYS A 35 -5.94 7.81 -6.49
N PHE A 36 -6.82 6.85 -6.20
CA PHE A 36 -6.78 6.12 -4.93
C PHE A 36 -6.35 4.69 -5.24
N PRO A 37 -5.06 4.35 -4.98
CA PRO A 37 -4.54 3.03 -5.35
C PRO A 37 -5.32 1.85 -4.77
N ASP A 38 -5.89 2.01 -3.58
CA ASP A 38 -6.63 0.93 -2.95
C ASP A 38 -8.05 0.77 -3.46
N LEU A 39 -8.51 1.70 -4.29
CA LEU A 39 -9.84 1.68 -4.88
C LEU A 39 -9.70 1.59 -6.40
N PRO A 40 -9.72 0.38 -6.97
CA PRO A 40 -9.45 0.19 -8.40
C PRO A 40 -10.37 1.02 -9.29
N GLY A 41 -9.77 1.80 -10.18
CA GLY A 41 -10.51 2.64 -11.09
C GLY A 41 -11.00 3.97 -10.52
N CYS A 42 -10.72 4.23 -9.25
CA CYS A 42 -11.14 5.50 -8.64
C CYS A 42 -10.09 6.57 -8.91
N LEU A 43 -10.36 7.40 -9.90
CA LEU A 43 -9.46 8.49 -10.27
C LEU A 43 -10.25 9.66 -10.85
N THR A 44 -9.63 10.83 -10.84
CA THR A 44 -10.22 12.03 -11.41
C THR A 44 -9.11 12.99 -11.83
N CYS A 45 -9.48 14.01 -12.61
CA CYS A 45 -8.54 14.99 -13.12
C CYS A 45 -9.09 16.39 -12.90
N SER A 46 -8.18 17.36 -12.84
CA SER A 46 -8.56 18.76 -12.78
C SER A 46 -7.38 19.63 -13.20
N GLU A 47 -7.68 20.87 -13.55
CA GLU A 47 -6.67 21.82 -13.96
C GLU A 47 -5.85 22.35 -12.79
N ASN A 48 -6.44 22.42 -11.59
CA ASN A 48 -5.75 22.94 -10.42
C ASN A 48 -5.98 22.02 -9.22
N LEU A 49 -5.13 22.20 -8.19
CA LEU A 49 -5.15 21.31 -7.03
C LEU A 49 -6.42 21.46 -6.18
N GLU A 50 -6.96 22.65 -6.04
CA GLU A 50 -8.17 22.86 -5.26
C GLU A 50 -9.33 22.06 -5.83
N SER A 51 -9.58 22.23 -7.13
CA SER A 51 -10.64 21.48 -7.80
C SER A 51 -10.37 19.99 -7.79
N LEU A 52 -9.09 19.62 -7.87
CA LEU A 52 -8.72 18.21 -7.85
C LEU A 52 -9.14 17.54 -6.54
N ILE A 53 -8.89 18.20 -5.41
CA ILE A 53 -9.26 17.64 -4.11
C ILE A 53 -10.77 17.46 -3.99
N GLU A 54 -11.54 18.45 -4.43
CA GLU A 54 -12.99 18.35 -4.42
C GLU A 54 -13.47 17.21 -5.32
N ASN A 55 -12.93 17.15 -6.54
CA ASN A 55 -13.30 16.11 -7.48
C ASN A 55 -12.89 14.73 -6.98
N ALA A 56 -11.75 14.65 -6.30
CA ALA A 56 -11.27 13.38 -5.73
C ALA A 56 -12.24 12.87 -4.66
N ASN A 57 -12.71 13.76 -3.80
CA ASN A 57 -13.68 13.38 -2.77
C ASN A 57 -14.98 12.91 -3.40
N ASP A 58 -15.46 13.60 -4.44
CA ASP A 58 -16.65 13.20 -5.15
C ASP A 58 -16.48 11.85 -5.83
N ALA A 59 -15.34 11.63 -6.46
CA ALA A 59 -15.04 10.35 -7.12
C ALA A 59 -14.99 9.21 -6.12
N LYS A 60 -14.36 9.44 -4.97
CA LYS A 60 -14.27 8.45 -3.92
C LYS A 60 -15.67 8.08 -3.40
N LYS A 61 -16.49 9.09 -3.16
CA LYS A 61 -17.85 8.86 -2.69
C LYS A 61 -18.66 8.05 -3.70
N ALA A 62 -18.59 8.44 -4.98
CA ALA A 62 -19.28 7.71 -6.04
C ALA A 62 -18.80 6.28 -6.15
N TRP A 63 -17.51 6.06 -5.97
CA TRP A 63 -16.93 4.72 -6.01
C TRP A 63 -17.49 3.85 -4.90
N PHE A 64 -17.56 4.38 -3.67
CA PHE A 64 -18.12 3.63 -2.55
C PHE A 64 -19.60 3.34 -2.75
N GLU A 65 -20.36 4.31 -3.27
CA GLU A 65 -21.78 4.12 -3.55
C GLU A 65 -21.98 2.96 -4.52
N ALA A 66 -21.22 2.95 -5.60
CA ALA A 66 -21.31 1.90 -6.60
C ALA A 66 -20.89 0.54 -6.02
N ALA A 67 -19.81 0.53 -5.26
CA ALA A 67 -19.31 -0.72 -4.68
C ALA A 67 -20.32 -1.34 -3.71
N ILE A 68 -20.96 -0.51 -2.89
CA ILE A 68 -21.94 -0.98 -1.93
C ILE A 68 -23.17 -1.54 -2.65
N VAL A 69 -23.65 -0.84 -3.67
CA VAL A 69 -24.80 -1.27 -4.43
C VAL A 69 -24.54 -2.61 -5.14
N GLU A 70 -23.35 -2.77 -5.69
CA GLU A 70 -23.00 -3.97 -6.45
C GLU A 70 -22.43 -5.09 -5.60
N GLY A 71 -22.26 -4.85 -4.30
CA GLY A 71 -21.75 -5.88 -3.40
C GLY A 71 -20.27 -6.17 -3.60
N ILE A 72 -19.52 -5.21 -4.11
CA ILE A 72 -18.08 -5.36 -4.31
C ILE A 72 -17.36 -5.21 -2.97
N SER A 73 -16.39 -6.09 -2.73
CA SER A 73 -15.57 -6.00 -1.52
C SER A 73 -14.72 -4.74 -1.56
N ILE A 74 -14.75 -3.98 -0.46
CA ILE A 74 -14.02 -2.71 -0.37
C ILE A 74 -12.78 -2.89 0.51
N THR A 75 -11.61 -2.62 -0.06
CA THR A 75 -10.35 -2.69 0.68
C THR A 75 -10.24 -1.49 1.61
N GLU A 76 -9.90 -1.72 2.87
CA GLU A 76 -9.72 -0.65 3.83
C GLU A 76 -8.24 -0.35 4.00
N PRO A 77 -7.89 0.93 4.24
CA PRO A 77 -6.48 1.27 4.42
C PRO A 77 -5.95 0.69 5.73
N GLY A 78 -4.68 0.31 5.71
CA GLY A 78 -4.05 -0.24 6.90
C GLY A 78 -4.40 -1.68 7.21
N ASP A 79 -4.97 -2.38 6.25
CA ASP A 79 -5.25 -3.82 6.41
C ASP A 79 -3.92 -4.55 6.54
N GLU A 80 -3.71 -5.22 7.67
CA GLU A 80 -2.45 -5.91 7.95
C GLU A 80 -2.19 -7.06 6.99
N ASP A 81 -3.25 -7.62 6.43
CA ASP A 81 -3.12 -8.74 5.51
C ASP A 81 -2.88 -8.31 4.07
N ASP A 82 -2.98 -7.02 3.80
CA ASP A 82 -2.80 -6.51 2.45
C ASP A 82 -1.32 -6.24 2.19
N ILE A 83 -0.69 -7.12 1.42
CA ILE A 83 0.71 -6.99 1.05
C ILE A 83 0.89 -6.49 -0.38
N SER A 84 -0.18 -6.11 -1.05
CA SER A 84 -0.12 -5.72 -2.46
C SER A 84 0.74 -4.48 -2.72
N GLY A 85 0.93 -3.64 -1.71
CA GLY A 85 1.76 -2.44 -1.84
C GLY A 85 3.26 -2.71 -1.73
N TYR A 86 3.65 -3.96 -1.49
CA TYR A 86 5.05 -4.31 -1.29
C TYR A 86 5.56 -5.15 -2.46
N SER A 87 6.68 -4.72 -3.04
CA SER A 87 7.25 -5.39 -4.21
C SER A 87 8.06 -6.64 -3.87
N GLY A 88 8.48 -6.75 -2.63
CA GLY A 88 9.43 -7.78 -2.24
C GLY A 88 10.87 -7.41 -2.58
N GLN A 89 11.09 -6.19 -3.03
CA GLN A 89 12.43 -5.73 -3.38
C GLN A 89 12.72 -4.40 -2.69
N PHE A 90 13.90 -4.31 -2.11
CA PHE A 90 14.43 -3.04 -1.64
C PHE A 90 15.94 -3.13 -1.55
N LYS A 91 16.60 -1.99 -1.51
CA LYS A 91 18.06 -1.93 -1.55
C LYS A 91 18.60 -1.50 -0.19
N ILE A 92 19.64 -2.21 0.27
CA ILE A 92 20.33 -1.85 1.50
C ILE A 92 21.75 -1.43 1.14
N ARG A 93 22.21 -0.33 1.71
CA ARG A 93 23.62 0.06 1.63
C ARG A 93 24.26 -0.31 2.96
N MET A 94 25.45 -0.92 2.88
CA MET A 94 26.12 -1.38 4.06
C MET A 94 27.62 -1.16 3.94
N PRO A 95 28.38 -1.25 5.04
CA PRO A 95 29.82 -1.18 4.96
C PRO A 95 30.38 -2.32 4.09
N LYS A 96 31.45 -2.03 3.38
CA LYS A 96 32.05 -3.02 2.50
C LYS A 96 32.49 -4.28 3.24
N SER A 97 32.94 -4.12 4.48
CA SER A 97 33.35 -5.25 5.29
C SER A 97 32.18 -6.20 5.60
N LEU A 98 30.99 -5.63 5.86
CA LEU A 98 29.82 -6.47 6.10
C LEU A 98 29.40 -7.17 4.81
N HIS A 99 29.42 -6.45 3.68
CA HIS A 99 29.10 -7.05 2.39
C HIS A 99 29.99 -8.25 2.10
N ARG A 100 31.28 -8.07 2.33
CA ARG A 100 32.26 -9.15 2.11
C ARG A 100 31.97 -10.34 3.02
N SER A 101 31.71 -10.08 4.29
CA SER A 101 31.43 -11.11 5.27
C SER A 101 30.20 -11.93 4.89
N LEU A 102 29.12 -11.24 4.53
CA LEU A 102 27.89 -11.92 4.12
C LEU A 102 28.10 -12.78 2.87
N SER A 103 28.85 -12.24 1.92
CA SER A 103 29.15 -12.96 0.69
C SER A 103 29.95 -14.23 0.95
N LEU A 104 30.93 -14.16 1.82
CA LEU A 104 31.75 -15.34 2.17
C LEU A 104 30.93 -16.39 2.93
N HIS A 105 30.06 -15.95 3.83
CA HIS A 105 29.21 -16.86 4.57
C HIS A 105 28.20 -17.56 3.67
N ALA A 106 27.60 -16.81 2.74
CA ALA A 106 26.65 -17.38 1.78
C ALA A 106 27.36 -18.49 0.96
N LYS A 107 28.56 -18.18 0.50
CA LYS A 107 29.33 -19.12 -0.29
C LYS A 107 29.66 -20.39 0.51
N SER A 108 30.02 -20.20 1.77
CA SER A 108 30.32 -21.31 2.69
C SER A 108 29.11 -22.21 2.89
N GLU A 109 27.89 -21.62 2.89
CA GLU A 109 26.63 -22.35 3.03
C GLU A 109 26.16 -22.97 1.71
N GLY A 110 26.76 -22.60 0.60
CA GLY A 110 26.36 -23.09 -0.71
C GLY A 110 25.10 -22.47 -1.24
N ILE A 111 24.76 -21.25 -0.79
CA ILE A 111 23.56 -20.56 -1.23
C ILE A 111 23.92 -19.17 -1.75
N SER A 112 22.96 -18.53 -2.43
CA SER A 112 23.17 -17.17 -2.92
C SER A 112 23.19 -16.18 -1.77
N MET A 113 23.82 -15.03 -2.00
CA MET A 113 23.80 -13.97 -1.01
C MET A 113 22.38 -13.52 -0.69
N ASN A 114 21.52 -13.48 -1.71
CA ASN A 114 20.12 -13.11 -1.54
C ASN A 114 19.41 -14.09 -0.60
N GLN A 115 19.62 -15.38 -0.81
CA GLN A 115 19.02 -16.41 0.04
C GLN A 115 19.55 -16.33 1.47
N TYR A 116 20.84 -16.10 1.61
CA TYR A 116 21.46 -16.01 2.93
C TYR A 116 20.92 -14.80 3.69
N CYS A 117 20.81 -13.64 3.03
CA CYS A 117 20.27 -12.44 3.66
C CYS A 117 18.81 -12.62 4.04
N ASN A 118 18.01 -13.26 3.18
CA ASN A 118 16.61 -13.55 3.50
C ASN A 118 16.51 -14.40 4.76
N TYR A 119 17.36 -15.39 4.88
CA TYR A 119 17.38 -16.26 6.04
C TYR A 119 17.68 -15.47 7.32
N LEU A 120 18.72 -14.64 7.29
CA LEU A 120 19.11 -13.83 8.44
C LEU A 120 18.03 -12.85 8.86
N LEU A 121 17.46 -12.16 7.87
CA LEU A 121 16.43 -11.18 8.15
C LEU A 121 15.18 -11.83 8.71
N SER A 122 14.79 -12.96 8.13
CA SER A 122 13.62 -13.70 8.60
C SER A 122 13.77 -14.15 10.04
N MET A 123 14.95 -14.66 10.40
CA MET A 123 15.23 -15.11 11.76
C MET A 123 15.09 -13.97 12.75
N ASN A 124 15.69 -12.83 12.46
CA ASN A 124 15.68 -11.70 13.38
C ASN A 124 14.30 -11.04 13.47
N ASP A 125 13.60 -10.98 12.36
CA ASP A 125 12.25 -10.42 12.35
C ASP A 125 11.29 -11.30 13.15
N THR A 126 11.43 -12.62 13.03
CA THR A 126 10.62 -13.55 13.81
C THR A 126 10.86 -13.35 15.31
N LYS A 127 12.12 -13.14 15.71
CA LYS A 127 12.43 -12.87 17.12
C LYS A 127 11.73 -11.61 17.62
N HIS A 128 11.69 -10.59 16.79
CA HIS A 128 11.02 -9.36 17.14
C HIS A 128 9.51 -9.59 17.36
N MET A 129 8.90 -10.38 16.50
CA MET A 129 7.48 -10.69 16.61
C MET A 129 7.16 -11.45 17.91
N VAL A 130 8.03 -12.40 18.27
CA VAL A 130 7.83 -13.21 19.47
C VAL A 130 7.98 -12.35 20.73
N ASN A 131 8.88 -11.38 20.71
CA ASN A 131 9.18 -10.55 21.89
C ASN A 131 8.38 -9.28 21.98
N SER A 132 7.54 -8.98 21.02
CA SER A 132 6.74 -7.75 21.03
C SER A 132 5.31 -7.91 21.60
#